data_b4d690e31731957624ab25163672f470
#
_entry.id   b4d690e31731957624ab25163672f470
#
_cell.length_a   1.000
_cell.length_b   1.000
_cell.length_c   1.000
_cell.angle_alpha   90.00
_cell.angle_beta   90.00
_cell.angle_gamma   90.00
#
_symmetry.space_group_name_H-M   'P 1'
#
loop_
_entity.id
_entity.type
_entity.pdbx_description
1 polymer ?
#
loop_
_entity_poly.entity_id
_entity_poly.type
_entity_poly.pdbx_seq_one_letter_code
_entity_poly.pdbx_strand_id
1 'polypeptide(L)'
;MCSSDLNVGGISQYLSGFRTADAYRDLKNNVMNSLNHIPIYGERMVKHIRNTKSSIKQLFIPGMFFEEMGIIYLGPVDGSDIKEMCRVFDEAKRVDGPVLVHVLTKKGAGYGPAERYPSRFHGAEPFVIETGLPKNKRTKANYTDVFSTVMKKLGERNPKVVAITAAMADGTGLRRFHRNFPDRFFDVGIAEAHATTFAAGLAKAGLIPVFAVYSSFLQRAFDQILHDVCIQNLHVIFAIDRAGLVGSDGETHQGIFDISYLSVIPNMTIMAPKNKWELSDMMKFAVAYDGPIALRYPRGTAYDGLKEIRQPIELAKSELIRKGSTVAIMALGSMVKTAVDVVKLLEAEGISATLINARFAMPFDKEAIKELPAEHSLLVTMEENVQSGGFGEHVTEYVKTNGIALEVLTVALPDCYVEHGNVEVLKKELHVDAESVAKRIIAAL
;
A
#
# COMPACT_ATOMS: atom_id res chain seq x y z
N MET A 1 -2.90 17.26 -1.00
CA MET A 1 -2.41 16.29 -0.01
C MET A 1 -3.28 16.40 1.23
N CYS A 2 -4.00 15.36 1.59
CA CYS A 2 -4.71 15.33 2.87
C CYS A 2 -3.69 15.19 3.99
N SER A 3 -3.64 16.15 4.91
CA SER A 3 -2.82 16.12 6.12
C SER A 3 -3.37 15.15 7.18
N SER A 4 -4.14 14.16 6.76
CA SER A 4 -4.76 13.17 7.66
C SER A 4 -3.78 12.10 8.16
N ASP A 5 -2.64 11.97 7.49
CA ASP A 5 -1.61 11.00 7.88
C ASP A 5 -0.76 11.50 9.05
N LEU A 6 -0.14 10.57 9.76
CA LEU A 6 0.76 10.92 10.86
C LEU A 6 1.93 11.77 10.33
N ASN A 7 2.21 12.85 11.02
CA ASN A 7 3.34 13.70 10.68
C ASN A 7 4.66 12.95 10.90
N VAL A 8 5.39 12.68 9.83
CA VAL A 8 6.73 12.05 9.86
C VAL A 8 7.71 12.87 9.02
N GLY A 9 8.99 12.81 9.38
CA GLY A 9 10.06 13.45 8.64
C GLY A 9 10.48 14.85 9.12
N GLY A 10 11.57 15.37 8.54
CA GLY A 10 12.26 16.57 9.00
C GLY A 10 11.43 17.86 8.92
N ILE A 11 10.61 18.03 7.87
CA ILE A 11 9.72 19.20 7.74
C ILE A 11 8.69 19.23 8.86
N SER A 12 8.12 18.06 9.24
CA SER A 12 7.19 17.97 10.35
C SER A 12 7.86 18.30 11.69
N GLN A 13 9.08 17.82 11.92
CA GLN A 13 9.87 18.16 13.11
C GLN A 13 10.27 19.65 13.12
N TYR A 14 10.66 20.20 11.96
CA TYR A 14 10.96 21.62 11.79
C TYR A 14 9.73 22.47 12.13
N LEU A 15 8.57 22.20 11.54
CA LEU A 15 7.32 22.93 11.83
C LEU A 15 6.80 22.70 13.25
N SER A 16 7.03 21.56 13.87
CA SER A 16 6.64 21.31 15.27
C SER A 16 7.62 21.93 16.27
N GLY A 17 8.91 22.03 15.97
CA GLY A 17 9.90 22.71 16.79
C GLY A 17 9.58 24.20 17.00
N PHE A 18 8.99 24.86 15.98
CA PHE A 18 8.49 26.24 16.13
C PHE A 18 7.22 26.35 16.99
N ARG A 19 6.42 25.28 17.11
CA ARG A 19 5.22 25.24 17.97
C ARG A 19 5.55 25.28 19.46
N THR A 20 6.69 24.74 19.85
CA THR A 20 7.10 24.59 21.25
C THR A 20 8.07 25.67 21.73
N ALA A 21 8.42 26.63 20.88
CA ALA A 21 9.34 27.70 21.25
C ALA A 21 8.66 28.73 22.16
N ASP A 22 8.52 28.38 23.45
CA ASP A 22 8.38 29.36 24.52
C ASP A 22 9.46 30.45 24.40
N ALA A 23 10.66 30.07 23.95
CA ALA A 23 11.74 30.97 23.56
C ALA A 23 11.34 32.06 22.54
N TYR A 24 10.43 31.76 21.58
CA TYR A 24 9.93 32.79 20.67
C TYR A 24 8.97 33.76 21.33
N ARG A 25 8.10 33.27 22.22
CA ARG A 25 7.18 34.09 23.02
C ARG A 25 7.96 34.98 23.97
N ASP A 26 8.95 34.42 24.63
CA ASP A 26 9.77 35.11 25.61
C ASP A 26 10.73 36.10 24.92
N LEU A 27 11.34 35.75 23.82
CA LEU A 27 12.17 36.66 23.00
C LEU A 27 11.31 37.83 22.46
N LYS A 28 10.13 37.55 21.92
CA LYS A 28 9.20 38.59 21.46
C LYS A 28 8.77 39.52 22.60
N ASN A 29 8.44 38.97 23.73
CA ASN A 29 8.01 39.75 24.90
C ASN A 29 9.18 40.56 25.49
N ASN A 30 10.38 39.94 25.56
CA ASN A 30 11.57 40.63 26.09
C ASN A 30 12.07 41.74 25.14
N VAL A 31 12.06 41.51 23.81
CA VAL A 31 12.44 42.55 22.82
C VAL A 31 11.38 43.68 22.82
N MET A 32 10.11 43.37 22.85
CA MET A 32 9.05 44.40 22.92
C MET A 32 9.10 45.20 24.24
N ASN A 33 9.35 44.56 25.36
CA ASN A 33 9.50 45.20 26.64
C ASN A 33 10.76 46.07 26.72
N SER A 34 11.90 45.62 26.18
CA SER A 34 13.15 46.39 26.12
C SER A 34 13.03 47.63 25.21
N LEU A 35 12.29 47.52 24.09
CA LEU A 35 12.06 48.65 23.17
C LEU A 35 11.12 49.70 23.73
N ASN A 36 10.17 49.31 24.59
CA ASN A 36 9.25 50.24 25.23
C ASN A 36 9.90 51.09 26.35
N HIS A 37 11.14 50.76 26.76
CA HIS A 37 11.85 51.45 27.83
C HIS A 37 12.94 52.43 27.33
N ILE A 38 13.06 52.68 26.00
CA ILE A 38 14.04 53.63 25.43
C ILE A 38 13.33 54.94 25.10
N PRO A 39 13.55 56.03 25.90
CA PRO A 39 13.00 57.32 25.57
C PRO A 39 13.75 58.00 24.44
N ILE A 40 12.98 58.69 23.53
CA ILE A 40 13.45 59.71 22.55
C ILE A 40 13.85 59.22 21.14
N TYR A 41 14.22 57.98 20.89
CA TYR A 41 14.56 57.53 19.53
C TYR A 41 13.64 56.48 18.91
N GLY A 42 12.49 56.24 19.57
CA GLY A 42 11.61 55.10 19.29
C GLY A 42 11.03 55.03 17.87
N GLU A 43 10.58 56.13 17.27
CA GLU A 43 9.86 56.08 15.99
C GLU A 43 10.78 55.85 14.77
N ARG A 44 11.98 56.46 14.77
CA ARG A 44 12.98 56.23 13.71
C ARG A 44 13.61 54.85 13.80
N MET A 45 13.86 54.37 15.00
CA MET A 45 14.40 53.03 15.24
C MET A 45 13.36 51.94 14.97
N VAL A 46 12.08 52.18 15.28
CA VAL A 46 10.95 51.29 14.95
C VAL A 46 10.79 51.15 13.43
N LYS A 47 11.05 52.22 12.66
CA LYS A 47 11.04 52.20 11.21
C LYS A 47 12.25 51.46 10.58
N HIS A 48 13.41 51.57 11.21
CA HIS A 48 14.64 50.85 10.85
C HIS A 48 14.56 49.38 11.30
N ILE A 49 14.01 49.09 12.45
CA ILE A 49 13.71 47.76 12.99
C ILE A 49 12.60 47.07 12.19
N ARG A 50 11.64 47.83 11.62
CA ARG A 50 10.68 47.26 10.66
C ARG A 50 11.34 46.67 9.42
N ASN A 51 12.39 47.30 8.94
CA ASN A 51 13.17 46.82 7.78
C ASN A 51 14.19 45.73 8.18
N THR A 52 14.73 45.79 9.41
CA THR A 52 15.60 44.76 9.99
C THR A 52 14.76 43.60 10.58
N LYS A 53 13.49 43.87 10.98
CA LYS A 53 12.51 42.83 11.36
C LYS A 53 12.26 41.82 10.27
N SER A 54 12.39 42.19 8.99
CA SER A 54 12.27 41.21 7.92
C SER A 54 13.39 40.16 8.04
N SER A 55 14.64 40.55 8.28
CA SER A 55 15.79 39.64 8.33
C SER A 55 15.84 38.77 9.61
N ILE A 56 15.39 39.31 10.76
CA ILE A 56 15.30 38.53 12.01
C ILE A 56 13.99 37.68 12.04
N LYS A 57 12.90 38.21 11.51
CA LYS A 57 11.68 37.44 11.26
C LYS A 57 11.96 36.27 10.33
N GLN A 58 12.84 36.45 9.40
CA GLN A 58 13.28 35.47 8.41
C GLN A 58 13.89 34.21 9.04
N LEU A 59 14.59 34.31 10.12
CA LEU A 59 15.21 33.17 10.81
C LEU A 59 14.23 32.31 11.64
N PHE A 60 13.01 32.81 11.92
CA PHE A 60 12.13 32.21 12.91
C PHE A 60 10.65 32.05 12.51
N ILE A 61 10.25 32.35 11.26
CA ILE A 61 8.84 32.23 10.83
C ILE A 61 8.65 31.03 9.91
N PRO A 62 7.70 30.12 10.21
CA PRO A 62 7.46 28.91 9.41
C PRO A 62 7.11 29.14 7.93
N GLY A 63 6.73 30.37 7.54
CA GLY A 63 6.31 30.72 6.19
C GLY A 63 7.43 30.98 5.20
N MET A 64 8.60 31.32 5.70
CA MET A 64 9.69 31.84 4.86
C MET A 64 10.22 30.87 3.81
N PHE A 65 10.30 29.59 4.11
CA PHE A 65 10.67 28.59 3.14
C PHE A 65 9.75 28.64 1.89
N PHE A 66 8.48 28.85 2.09
CA PHE A 66 7.49 28.95 1.00
C PHE A 66 7.59 30.31 0.30
N GLU A 67 7.84 31.39 1.05
CA GLU A 67 8.00 32.75 0.48
C GLU A 67 9.25 32.85 -0.39
N GLU A 68 10.36 32.19 -0.01
CA GLU A 68 11.57 32.07 -0.83
C GLU A 68 11.33 31.28 -2.13
N MET A 69 10.33 30.40 -2.15
CA MET A 69 9.87 29.70 -3.34
C MET A 69 8.86 30.51 -4.16
N GLY A 70 8.58 31.77 -3.80
CA GLY A 70 7.60 32.62 -4.47
C GLY A 70 6.14 32.29 -4.12
N ILE A 71 5.91 31.53 -3.02
CA ILE A 71 4.57 31.18 -2.53
C ILE A 71 4.22 32.05 -1.34
N ILE A 72 3.16 32.83 -1.43
CA ILE A 72 2.71 33.69 -0.32
C ILE A 72 2.13 32.82 0.79
N TYR A 73 2.66 32.97 1.99
CA TYR A 73 2.25 32.20 3.16
C TYR A 73 1.27 32.97 4.04
N LEU A 74 0.08 32.43 4.27
CA LEU A 74 -0.94 32.92 5.18
C LEU A 74 -1.16 31.93 6.33
N GLY A 75 -1.01 32.40 7.56
CA GLY A 75 -1.20 31.57 8.76
C GLY A 75 0.00 31.59 9.71
N PRO A 76 0.03 30.66 10.68
CA PRO A 76 -0.94 29.59 10.92
C PRO A 76 -2.26 30.13 11.49
N VAL A 77 -3.39 29.54 11.05
CA VAL A 77 -4.75 29.86 11.56
C VAL A 77 -5.37 28.64 12.23
N ASP A 78 -6.22 28.86 13.22
CA ASP A 78 -6.96 27.78 13.87
C ASP A 78 -8.09 27.28 12.95
N GLY A 79 -8.03 26.02 12.52
CA GLY A 79 -9.03 25.40 11.67
C GLY A 79 -10.39 25.15 12.35
N SER A 80 -10.49 25.33 13.66
CA SER A 80 -11.77 25.28 14.38
C SER A 80 -12.49 26.63 14.42
N ASP A 81 -11.79 27.74 14.13
CA ASP A 81 -12.36 29.08 14.02
C ASP A 81 -12.80 29.36 12.57
N ILE A 82 -14.08 29.09 12.29
CA ILE A 82 -14.67 29.28 10.95
C ILE A 82 -14.60 30.73 10.51
N LYS A 83 -14.78 31.72 11.42
CA LYS A 83 -14.76 33.13 11.06
C LYS A 83 -13.37 33.56 10.62
N GLU A 84 -12.35 33.16 11.38
CA GLU A 84 -10.96 33.45 11.03
C GLU A 84 -10.57 32.74 9.71
N MET A 85 -11.01 31.50 9.54
CA MET A 85 -10.81 30.76 8.27
C MET A 85 -11.41 31.50 7.08
N CYS A 86 -12.67 31.97 7.17
CA CYS A 86 -13.30 32.74 6.11
C CYS A 86 -12.52 34.03 5.81
N ARG A 87 -12.07 34.76 6.84
CA ARG A 87 -11.27 35.97 6.69
C ARG A 87 -9.98 35.72 5.91
N VAL A 88 -9.26 34.68 6.29
CA VAL A 88 -7.97 34.32 5.65
C VAL A 88 -8.18 33.84 4.22
N PHE A 89 -9.25 33.10 3.92
CA PHE A 89 -9.57 32.74 2.54
C PHE A 89 -9.97 33.93 1.68
N ASP A 90 -10.66 34.94 2.25
CA ASP A 90 -10.97 36.17 1.54
C ASP A 90 -9.71 37.02 1.25
N GLU A 91 -8.72 36.98 2.15
CA GLU A 91 -7.40 37.56 1.91
C GLU A 91 -6.65 36.79 0.81
N ALA A 92 -6.65 35.46 0.86
CA ALA A 92 -6.01 34.61 -0.12
C ALA A 92 -6.53 34.85 -1.53
N LYS A 93 -7.85 35.05 -1.70
CA LYS A 93 -8.48 35.35 -3.02
C LYS A 93 -8.01 36.65 -3.65
N ARG A 94 -7.48 37.60 -2.87
CA ARG A 94 -7.00 38.90 -3.35
C ARG A 94 -5.53 38.88 -3.77
N VAL A 95 -4.85 37.79 -3.52
CA VAL A 95 -3.44 37.60 -3.88
C VAL A 95 -3.36 37.17 -5.32
N ASP A 96 -2.57 37.88 -6.11
CA ASP A 96 -2.20 37.48 -7.46
C ASP A 96 -0.95 36.58 -7.38
N GLY A 97 -1.16 35.27 -7.46
CA GLY A 97 -0.10 34.28 -7.38
C GLY A 97 -0.43 33.07 -6.50
N PRO A 98 0.51 32.15 -6.32
CA PRO A 98 0.32 30.98 -5.49
C PRO A 98 0.30 31.34 -3.99
N VAL A 99 -0.71 30.83 -3.28
CA VAL A 99 -0.88 31.08 -1.84
C VAL A 99 -0.94 29.75 -1.08
N LEU A 100 -0.21 29.68 0.03
CA LEU A 100 -0.28 28.58 0.99
C LEU A 100 -1.00 29.08 2.26
N VAL A 101 -2.20 28.54 2.49
CA VAL A 101 -2.94 28.79 3.74
C VAL A 101 -2.62 27.67 4.73
N HIS A 102 -1.89 28.01 5.81
CA HIS A 102 -1.53 27.05 6.84
C HIS A 102 -2.59 26.99 7.95
N VAL A 103 -3.35 25.89 7.95
CA VAL A 103 -4.43 25.67 8.90
C VAL A 103 -4.00 24.66 9.96
N LEU A 104 -4.12 25.03 11.24
CA LEU A 104 -3.87 24.14 12.36
C LEU A 104 -5.13 23.39 12.74
N THR A 105 -5.06 22.07 12.71
CA THR A 105 -6.15 21.20 13.11
C THR A 105 -5.67 20.13 14.08
N LYS A 106 -6.57 19.56 14.86
CA LYS A 106 -6.34 18.40 15.69
C LYS A 106 -7.15 17.23 15.14
N LYS A 107 -6.48 16.17 14.69
CA LYS A 107 -7.16 14.98 14.16
C LYS A 107 -8.08 14.37 15.20
N GLY A 108 -9.37 14.21 14.86
CA GLY A 108 -10.39 13.70 15.77
C GLY A 108 -10.95 14.72 16.76
N ALA A 109 -10.66 16.04 16.59
CA ALA A 109 -11.14 17.09 17.47
C ALA A 109 -12.65 17.02 17.71
N GLY A 110 -13.05 17.16 19.00
CA GLY A 110 -14.44 17.09 19.42
C GLY A 110 -14.95 15.69 19.77
N TYR A 111 -14.17 14.63 19.50
CA TYR A 111 -14.53 13.27 19.88
C TYR A 111 -13.38 12.58 20.63
N GLY A 112 -13.51 12.45 21.95
CA GLY A 112 -12.45 11.96 22.83
C GLY A 112 -11.78 10.65 22.42
N PRO A 113 -12.51 9.59 22.00
CA PRO A 113 -11.89 8.38 21.48
C PRO A 113 -11.03 8.60 20.22
N ALA A 114 -11.45 9.48 19.30
CA ALA A 114 -10.70 9.79 18.08
C ALA A 114 -9.47 10.64 18.37
N GLU A 115 -9.56 11.59 19.30
CA GLU A 115 -8.41 12.38 19.74
C GLU A 115 -7.32 11.52 20.41
N ARG A 116 -7.75 10.49 21.16
CA ARG A 116 -6.86 9.56 21.86
C ARG A 116 -6.24 8.52 20.93
N TYR A 117 -6.98 8.09 19.89
CA TYR A 117 -6.56 7.05 18.93
C TYR A 117 -6.84 7.46 17.48
N PRO A 118 -6.23 8.54 16.97
CA PRO A 118 -6.58 9.12 15.66
C PRO A 118 -6.42 8.17 14.49
N SER A 119 -5.44 7.25 14.52
CA SER A 119 -5.24 6.27 13.46
C SER A 119 -6.38 5.24 13.34
N ARG A 120 -7.07 4.90 14.45
CA ARG A 120 -8.24 4.02 14.44
C ARG A 120 -9.43 4.65 13.70
N PHE A 121 -9.55 5.97 13.76
CA PHE A 121 -10.66 6.73 13.18
C PHE A 121 -10.33 7.33 11.80
N HIS A 122 -9.16 7.04 11.25
CA HIS A 122 -8.79 7.49 9.92
C HIS A 122 -9.63 6.85 8.82
N GLY A 123 -9.95 5.55 8.93
CA GLY A 123 -10.87 4.81 8.09
C GLY A 123 -11.73 3.92 8.99
N ALA A 124 -12.62 4.55 9.78
CA ALA A 124 -13.35 3.85 10.82
C ALA A 124 -14.46 2.97 10.26
N GLU A 125 -14.44 1.68 10.62
CA GLU A 125 -15.61 0.82 10.48
C GLU A 125 -16.72 1.25 11.46
N PRO A 126 -18.00 0.82 11.28
CA PRO A 126 -19.07 1.13 12.21
C PRO A 126 -18.70 0.83 13.66
N PHE A 127 -18.81 1.82 14.52
CA PHE A 127 -18.41 1.75 15.94
C PHE A 127 -19.53 2.24 16.89
N VAL A 128 -19.40 1.90 18.16
CA VAL A 128 -20.27 2.37 19.24
C VAL A 128 -19.79 3.76 19.66
N ILE A 129 -20.65 4.77 19.51
CA ILE A 129 -20.27 6.19 19.71
C ILE A 129 -19.75 6.45 21.12
N GLU A 130 -20.35 5.85 22.15
CA GLU A 130 -20.02 6.08 23.57
C GLU A 130 -18.60 5.57 23.91
N THR A 131 -18.15 4.52 23.25
CA THR A 131 -16.89 3.85 23.58
C THR A 131 -15.81 3.98 22.52
N GLY A 132 -16.19 4.30 21.28
CA GLY A 132 -15.30 4.27 20.12
C GLY A 132 -14.83 2.87 19.71
N LEU A 133 -15.47 1.81 20.24
CA LEU A 133 -15.12 0.42 19.90
C LEU A 133 -15.91 -0.05 18.67
N PRO A 134 -15.32 -0.90 17.83
CA PRO A 134 -16.03 -1.46 16.68
C PRO A 134 -17.33 -2.17 17.11
N LYS A 135 -18.42 -1.97 16.35
CA LYS A 135 -19.69 -2.69 16.57
C LYS A 135 -19.52 -4.18 16.39
N ASN A 136 -18.77 -4.57 15.37
CA ASN A 136 -18.51 -5.96 15.04
C ASN A 136 -17.12 -6.37 15.52
N LYS A 137 -17.04 -7.37 16.40
CA LYS A 137 -15.75 -7.97 16.78
C LYS A 137 -15.30 -8.92 15.68
N ARG A 138 -14.08 -8.73 15.18
CA ARG A 138 -13.45 -9.66 14.25
C ARG A 138 -13.17 -10.99 14.96
N THR A 139 -13.62 -12.09 14.38
CA THR A 139 -13.39 -13.45 14.89
C THR A 139 -12.25 -14.17 14.18
N LYS A 140 -11.89 -13.70 12.97
CA LYS A 140 -10.82 -14.26 12.14
C LYS A 140 -9.73 -13.19 11.88
N ALA A 141 -8.50 -13.65 11.69
CA ALA A 141 -7.38 -12.79 11.33
C ALA A 141 -7.51 -12.30 9.88
N ASN A 142 -7.12 -11.06 9.65
CA ASN A 142 -6.92 -10.54 8.30
C ASN A 142 -5.52 -10.92 7.77
N TYR A 143 -5.29 -10.79 6.46
CA TYR A 143 -3.96 -11.00 5.86
C TYR A 143 -2.91 -10.08 6.50
N THR A 144 -3.24 -8.83 6.75
CA THR A 144 -2.38 -7.87 7.47
C THR A 144 -2.00 -8.34 8.88
N ASP A 145 -2.91 -9.00 9.64
CA ASP A 145 -2.60 -9.56 10.97
C ASP A 145 -1.63 -10.74 10.87
N VAL A 146 -1.79 -11.57 9.83
CA VAL A 146 -0.87 -12.68 9.53
C VAL A 146 0.50 -12.14 9.17
N PHE A 147 0.59 -11.20 8.24
CA PHE A 147 1.83 -10.52 7.86
C PHE A 147 2.52 -9.91 9.09
N SER A 148 1.80 -9.15 9.90
CA SER A 148 2.31 -8.55 11.14
C SER A 148 2.95 -9.57 12.09
N THR A 149 2.31 -10.74 12.22
CA THR A 149 2.80 -11.82 13.07
C THR A 149 4.05 -12.48 12.50
N VAL A 150 4.09 -12.68 11.18
CA VAL A 150 5.23 -13.27 10.48
C VAL A 150 6.42 -12.33 10.51
N MET A 151 6.23 -11.04 10.24
CA MET A 151 7.29 -10.03 10.29
C MET A 151 7.97 -9.98 11.66
N LYS A 152 7.19 -10.00 12.76
CA LYS A 152 7.77 -10.07 14.12
C LYS A 152 8.67 -11.29 14.27
N LYS A 153 8.19 -12.48 13.87
CA LYS A 153 8.96 -13.73 13.97
C LYS A 153 10.23 -13.72 13.10
N LEU A 154 10.15 -13.14 11.90
CA LEU A 154 11.30 -12.99 11.02
C LEU A 154 12.35 -12.06 11.64
N GLY A 155 11.91 -10.92 12.19
CA GLY A 155 12.78 -9.98 12.90
C GLY A 155 13.46 -10.57 14.16
N GLU A 156 12.77 -11.49 14.87
CA GLU A 156 13.35 -12.23 15.99
C GLU A 156 14.45 -13.21 15.56
N ARG A 157 14.28 -13.85 14.40
CA ARG A 157 15.18 -14.90 13.90
C ARG A 157 16.36 -14.38 13.09
N ASN A 158 16.18 -13.23 12.43
CA ASN A 158 17.18 -12.68 11.53
C ASN A 158 17.37 -11.18 11.80
N PRO A 159 18.50 -10.75 12.38
CA PRO A 159 18.78 -9.36 12.68
C PRO A 159 18.96 -8.49 11.42
N LYS A 160 19.21 -9.09 10.25
CA LYS A 160 19.32 -8.36 8.98
C LYS A 160 17.97 -7.90 8.43
N VAL A 161 16.85 -8.49 8.88
CA VAL A 161 15.51 -8.10 8.45
C VAL A 161 15.18 -6.72 9.01
N VAL A 162 14.92 -5.77 8.12
CA VAL A 162 14.47 -4.40 8.42
C VAL A 162 13.14 -4.13 7.75
N ALA A 163 12.32 -3.26 8.32
CA ALA A 163 10.98 -2.94 7.82
C ALA A 163 10.89 -1.47 7.43
N ILE A 164 10.33 -1.21 6.26
CA ILE A 164 10.11 0.12 5.71
C ILE A 164 8.63 0.29 5.38
N THR A 165 8.10 1.48 5.60
CA THR A 165 6.76 1.85 5.15
C THR A 165 6.72 3.34 4.78
N ALA A 166 5.69 3.75 4.06
CA ALA A 166 5.46 5.12 3.63
C ALA A 166 4.16 5.66 4.25
N ALA A 167 4.21 6.06 5.53
CA ALA A 167 3.09 6.55 6.35
C ALA A 167 1.97 5.52 6.59
N MET A 168 2.24 4.23 6.41
CA MET A 168 1.23 3.15 6.48
C MET A 168 1.51 2.10 7.57
N ALA A 169 2.24 2.44 8.64
CA ALA A 169 2.67 1.49 9.67
C ALA A 169 1.51 0.69 10.31
N ASP A 170 0.37 1.33 10.55
CA ASP A 170 -0.84 0.65 11.05
C ASP A 170 -1.52 -0.19 9.97
N GLY A 171 -1.72 0.41 8.81
CA GLY A 171 -2.45 -0.21 7.70
C GLY A 171 -1.76 -1.44 7.12
N THR A 172 -0.44 -1.48 7.10
CA THR A 172 0.37 -2.64 6.67
C THR A 172 0.71 -3.62 7.80
N GLY A 173 0.33 -3.30 9.08
CA GLY A 173 0.59 -4.16 10.21
C GLY A 173 2.01 -4.12 10.78
N LEU A 174 2.86 -3.16 10.35
CA LEU A 174 4.24 -3.04 10.81
C LEU A 174 4.40 -2.45 12.22
N ARG A 175 3.34 -1.91 12.83
CA ARG A 175 3.41 -1.36 14.20
C ARG A 175 3.93 -2.36 15.23
N ARG A 176 3.61 -3.66 15.07
CA ARG A 176 4.14 -4.72 15.94
C ARG A 176 5.64 -4.89 15.75
N PHE A 177 6.14 -4.84 14.52
CA PHE A 177 7.57 -4.89 14.23
C PHE A 177 8.28 -3.67 14.84
N HIS A 178 7.77 -2.47 14.61
CA HIS A 178 8.30 -1.22 15.19
C HIS A 178 8.45 -1.29 16.72
N ARG A 179 7.43 -1.78 17.43
CA ARG A 179 7.47 -1.89 18.90
C ARG A 179 8.56 -2.86 19.42
N ASN A 180 8.88 -3.91 18.66
CA ASN A 180 9.86 -4.91 19.05
C ASN A 180 11.27 -4.58 18.54
N PHE A 181 11.38 -3.85 17.45
CA PHE A 181 12.64 -3.56 16.75
C PHE A 181 12.67 -2.12 16.24
N PRO A 182 12.65 -1.09 17.14
CA PRO A 182 12.55 0.31 16.73
C PRO A 182 13.72 0.74 15.85
N ASP A 183 14.93 0.26 16.09
CA ASP A 183 16.14 0.60 15.31
C ASP A 183 16.20 -0.07 13.93
N ARG A 184 15.25 -0.95 13.62
CA ARG A 184 15.14 -1.66 12.34
C ARG A 184 13.82 -1.35 11.61
N PHE A 185 13.13 -0.31 12.04
CA PHE A 185 11.89 0.15 11.43
C PHE A 185 12.05 1.59 10.94
N PHE A 186 11.63 1.82 9.69
CA PHE A 186 11.72 3.12 9.04
C PHE A 186 10.36 3.50 8.43
N ASP A 187 9.82 4.63 8.85
CA ASP A 187 8.68 5.27 8.21
C ASP A 187 9.16 6.53 7.52
N VAL A 188 9.13 6.53 6.19
CA VAL A 188 9.66 7.62 5.37
C VAL A 188 8.62 8.71 5.05
N GLY A 189 7.42 8.60 5.61
CA GLY A 189 6.32 9.47 5.22
C GLY A 189 5.69 9.03 3.88
N ILE A 190 4.88 9.91 3.27
CA ILE A 190 4.24 9.64 1.97
C ILE A 190 5.29 9.87 0.86
N ALA A 191 6.23 8.92 0.75
CA ALA A 191 7.37 9.01 -0.17
C ALA A 191 7.79 7.61 -0.64
N GLU A 192 6.94 6.93 -1.40
CA GLU A 192 7.12 5.55 -1.85
C GLU A 192 8.38 5.39 -2.72
N ALA A 193 8.66 6.36 -3.59
CA ALA A 193 9.87 6.39 -4.40
C ALA A 193 11.13 6.42 -3.52
N HIS A 194 11.17 7.30 -2.51
CA HIS A 194 12.27 7.35 -1.54
C HIS A 194 12.38 6.05 -0.74
N ALA A 195 11.26 5.45 -0.31
CA ALA A 195 11.27 4.17 0.39
C ALA A 195 11.97 3.08 -0.41
N THR A 196 11.73 3.04 -1.72
CA THR A 196 12.30 2.05 -2.63
C THR A 196 13.81 2.25 -2.82
N THR A 197 14.27 3.48 -3.11
CA THR A 197 15.69 3.80 -3.19
C THR A 197 16.41 3.54 -1.87
N PHE A 198 15.79 3.88 -0.74
CA PHE A 198 16.33 3.59 0.59
C PHE A 198 16.43 2.08 0.84
N ALA A 199 15.43 1.29 0.45
CA ALA A 199 15.47 -0.17 0.51
C ALA A 199 16.63 -0.73 -0.34
N ALA A 200 16.84 -0.21 -1.55
CA ALA A 200 17.96 -0.60 -2.41
C ALA A 200 19.32 -0.35 -1.71
N GLY A 201 19.50 0.80 -1.07
CA GLY A 201 20.71 1.11 -0.30
C GLY A 201 20.93 0.16 0.87
N LEU A 202 19.89 -0.19 1.63
CA LEU A 202 19.97 -1.14 2.73
C LEU A 202 20.29 -2.56 2.24
N ALA A 203 19.69 -2.99 1.12
CA ALA A 203 20.00 -4.28 0.49
C ALA A 203 21.46 -4.33 0.03
N LYS A 204 21.96 -3.26 -0.58
CA LYS A 204 23.37 -3.13 -0.98
C LYS A 204 24.33 -3.22 0.21
N ALA A 205 23.91 -2.76 1.38
CA ALA A 205 24.66 -2.89 2.64
C ALA A 205 24.53 -4.27 3.30
N GLY A 206 23.87 -5.24 2.68
CA GLY A 206 23.71 -6.61 3.15
C GLY A 206 22.59 -6.84 4.17
N LEU A 207 21.66 -5.89 4.29
CA LEU A 207 20.41 -6.05 5.03
C LEU A 207 19.31 -6.66 4.13
N ILE A 208 18.21 -7.06 4.75
CA ILE A 208 17.04 -7.63 4.07
C ILE A 208 15.85 -6.70 4.30
N PRO A 209 15.69 -5.67 3.47
CA PRO A 209 14.60 -4.72 3.60
C PRO A 209 13.27 -5.32 3.12
N VAL A 210 12.25 -5.17 3.95
CA VAL A 210 10.85 -5.46 3.63
C VAL A 210 10.11 -4.13 3.55
N PHE A 211 9.81 -3.69 2.35
CA PHE A 211 8.99 -2.50 2.12
C PHE A 211 7.51 -2.90 2.04
N ALA A 212 6.76 -2.59 3.11
CA ALA A 212 5.32 -2.84 3.17
C ALA A 212 4.54 -1.61 2.73
N VAL A 213 3.72 -1.77 1.70
CA VAL A 213 3.04 -0.70 0.98
C VAL A 213 1.71 -1.20 0.40
N TYR A 214 0.75 -0.29 0.18
CA TYR A 214 -0.47 -0.64 -0.55
C TYR A 214 -0.20 -0.74 -2.05
N SER A 215 -0.85 -1.71 -2.70
CA SER A 215 -0.69 -1.97 -4.13
C SER A 215 -0.82 -0.70 -4.98
N SER A 216 -1.90 0.06 -4.81
CA SER A 216 -2.15 1.29 -5.58
C SER A 216 -1.12 2.41 -5.32
N PHE A 217 -0.41 2.38 -4.19
CA PHE A 217 0.60 3.40 -3.87
C PHE A 217 2.00 3.02 -4.33
N LEU A 218 2.28 1.72 -4.45
CA LEU A 218 3.57 1.24 -4.97
C LEU A 218 3.84 1.70 -6.41
N GLN A 219 2.81 1.97 -7.21
CA GLN A 219 2.95 2.50 -8.57
C GLN A 219 3.76 3.79 -8.66
N ARG A 220 3.81 4.61 -7.56
CA ARG A 220 4.63 5.82 -7.49
C ARG A 220 6.13 5.55 -7.48
N ALA A 221 6.53 4.31 -7.24
CA ALA A 221 7.92 3.90 -7.16
C ALA A 221 8.36 3.01 -8.34
N PHE A 222 7.60 2.96 -9.42
CA PHE A 222 7.89 2.11 -10.58
C PHE A 222 9.30 2.30 -11.12
N ASP A 223 9.72 3.55 -11.32
CA ASP A 223 11.07 3.88 -11.81
C ASP A 223 12.16 3.38 -10.85
N GLN A 224 12.01 3.61 -9.54
CA GLN A 224 12.98 3.18 -8.53
C GLN A 224 13.02 1.66 -8.37
N ILE A 225 11.91 0.97 -8.55
CA ILE A 225 11.89 -0.51 -8.58
C ILE A 225 12.74 -1.00 -9.74
N LEU A 226 12.55 -0.42 -10.93
CA LEU A 226 13.28 -0.79 -12.12
C LEU A 226 14.77 -0.45 -12.00
N HIS A 227 15.10 0.83 -11.75
CA HIS A 227 16.48 1.35 -11.78
C HIS A 227 17.29 1.01 -10.53
N ASP A 228 16.74 1.27 -9.35
CA ASP A 228 17.53 1.19 -8.12
C ASP A 228 17.60 -0.25 -7.61
N VAL A 229 16.56 -1.06 -7.84
CA VAL A 229 16.46 -2.41 -7.30
C VAL A 229 16.74 -3.47 -8.34
N CYS A 230 15.95 -3.53 -9.43
CA CYS A 230 15.93 -4.70 -10.32
C CYS A 230 17.12 -4.75 -11.28
N ILE A 231 17.63 -3.61 -11.81
CA ILE A 231 18.85 -3.58 -12.62
C ILE A 231 20.05 -4.16 -11.84
N GLN A 232 20.13 -3.88 -10.54
CA GLN A 232 21.20 -4.36 -9.68
C GLN A 232 20.92 -5.74 -9.08
N ASN A 233 19.74 -6.31 -9.34
CA ASN A 233 19.26 -7.58 -8.77
C ASN A 233 19.34 -7.60 -7.23
N LEU A 234 18.96 -6.50 -6.56
CA LEU A 234 19.08 -6.36 -5.12
C LEU A 234 17.95 -7.09 -4.39
N HIS A 235 18.30 -7.75 -3.27
CA HIS A 235 17.34 -8.45 -2.42
C HIS A 235 16.45 -7.46 -1.64
N VAL A 236 15.42 -6.95 -2.29
CA VAL A 236 14.36 -6.13 -1.70
C VAL A 236 13.05 -6.91 -1.75
N ILE A 237 12.35 -6.98 -0.63
CA ILE A 237 11.04 -7.64 -0.52
C ILE A 237 9.96 -6.56 -0.51
N PHE A 238 9.13 -6.55 -1.54
CA PHE A 238 7.94 -5.69 -1.63
C PHE A 238 6.73 -6.46 -1.06
N ALA A 239 6.31 -6.13 0.16
CA ALA A 239 5.11 -6.70 0.77
C ALA A 239 3.90 -5.83 0.40
N ILE A 240 3.19 -6.26 -0.64
CA ILE A 240 2.12 -5.50 -1.29
C ILE A 240 0.78 -5.87 -0.65
N ASP A 241 0.32 -5.04 0.28
CA ASP A 241 -1.00 -5.15 0.90
C ASP A 241 -2.08 -4.51 0.01
N ARG A 242 -3.34 -4.90 0.15
CA ARG A 242 -4.47 -4.41 -0.65
C ARG A 242 -4.34 -4.71 -2.15
N ALA A 243 -3.74 -5.84 -2.51
CA ALA A 243 -3.74 -6.30 -3.89
C ALA A 243 -5.10 -6.87 -4.29
N GLY A 244 -5.52 -6.61 -5.52
CA GLY A 244 -6.85 -6.94 -6.03
C GLY A 244 -7.92 -5.93 -5.60
N LEU A 245 -9.18 -6.38 -5.56
CA LEU A 245 -10.31 -5.53 -5.18
C LEU A 245 -10.29 -5.24 -3.67
N VAL A 246 -10.30 -3.97 -3.31
CA VAL A 246 -10.34 -3.50 -1.90
C VAL A 246 -11.72 -3.03 -1.47
N GLY A 247 -12.61 -2.76 -2.42
CA GLY A 247 -14.01 -2.48 -2.20
C GLY A 247 -14.31 -1.05 -1.76
N SER A 248 -14.49 -0.84 -0.47
CA SER A 248 -15.03 0.41 0.09
C SER A 248 -14.19 1.67 -0.14
N ASP A 249 -12.90 1.53 -0.40
CA ASP A 249 -11.99 2.67 -0.59
C ASP A 249 -12.00 3.19 -2.05
N GLY A 250 -12.61 2.45 -2.99
CA GLY A 250 -12.86 2.85 -4.37
C GLY A 250 -11.65 2.91 -5.29
N GLU A 251 -11.80 3.60 -6.40
CA GLU A 251 -10.87 3.65 -7.55
C GLU A 251 -9.43 3.97 -7.16
N THR A 252 -9.23 4.88 -6.22
CA THR A 252 -7.89 5.32 -5.79
C THR A 252 -7.12 4.28 -4.97
N HIS A 253 -7.80 3.22 -4.53
CA HIS A 253 -7.22 2.19 -3.67
C HIS A 253 -7.32 0.77 -4.24
N GLN A 254 -8.08 0.55 -5.32
CA GLN A 254 -8.15 -0.76 -5.97
C GLN A 254 -6.74 -1.19 -6.42
N GLY A 255 -6.27 -2.33 -5.90
CA GLY A 255 -4.93 -2.85 -6.15
C GLY A 255 -4.90 -3.80 -7.35
N ILE A 256 -5.36 -3.33 -8.50
CA ILE A 256 -5.64 -4.16 -9.67
C ILE A 256 -4.63 -4.02 -10.80
N PHE A 257 -3.54 -3.26 -10.61
CA PHE A 257 -2.55 -2.97 -11.64
C PHE A 257 -1.14 -3.48 -11.32
N ASP A 258 -0.90 -3.99 -10.11
CA ASP A 258 0.44 -4.29 -9.62
C ASP A 258 1.12 -5.44 -10.40
N ILE A 259 0.40 -6.49 -10.80
CA ILE A 259 0.98 -7.52 -11.66
C ILE A 259 1.39 -6.91 -12.98
N SER A 260 0.52 -6.12 -13.62
CA SER A 260 0.78 -5.54 -14.94
C SER A 260 2.03 -4.67 -14.98
N TYR A 261 2.20 -3.75 -14.04
CA TYR A 261 3.37 -2.87 -14.07
C TYR A 261 4.65 -3.51 -13.49
N LEU A 262 4.55 -4.53 -12.65
CA LEU A 262 5.72 -5.23 -12.12
C LEU A 262 6.24 -6.33 -13.07
N SER A 263 5.36 -6.99 -13.82
CA SER A 263 5.72 -8.10 -14.70
C SER A 263 6.60 -7.70 -15.90
N VAL A 264 6.57 -6.42 -16.28
CA VAL A 264 7.44 -5.88 -17.35
C VAL A 264 8.88 -5.63 -16.88
N ILE A 265 9.14 -5.69 -15.57
CA ILE A 265 10.47 -5.39 -15.00
C ILE A 265 11.30 -6.68 -14.95
N PRO A 266 12.45 -6.74 -15.65
CA PRO A 266 13.34 -7.89 -15.57
C PRO A 266 13.84 -8.15 -14.13
N ASN A 267 14.10 -9.40 -13.80
CA ASN A 267 14.52 -9.91 -12.50
C ASN A 267 13.46 -9.83 -11.38
N MET A 268 12.33 -9.16 -11.60
CA MET A 268 11.25 -9.09 -10.58
C MET A 268 10.54 -10.44 -10.46
N THR A 269 10.50 -10.99 -9.25
CA THR A 269 9.66 -12.15 -8.92
C THR A 269 8.37 -11.70 -8.25
N ILE A 270 7.22 -12.21 -8.68
CA ILE A 270 5.89 -11.82 -8.17
C ILE A 270 5.16 -13.06 -7.66
N MET A 271 4.83 -13.07 -6.36
CA MET A 271 4.09 -14.15 -5.69
C MET A 271 2.74 -13.67 -5.15
N ALA A 272 1.79 -14.61 -5.07
CA ALA A 272 0.48 -14.37 -4.46
C ALA A 272 0.00 -15.61 -3.67
N PRO A 273 -0.20 -15.51 -2.34
CA PRO A 273 -0.58 -16.63 -1.51
C PRO A 273 -2.06 -16.95 -1.63
N LYS A 274 -2.43 -18.25 -1.72
CA LYS A 274 -3.81 -18.72 -1.71
C LYS A 274 -4.52 -18.55 -0.36
N ASN A 275 -3.75 -18.63 0.74
CA ASN A 275 -4.29 -18.59 2.10
C ASN A 275 -3.29 -18.03 3.13
N LYS A 276 -3.73 -17.94 4.39
CA LYS A 276 -2.92 -17.40 5.49
C LYS A 276 -1.63 -18.17 5.79
N TRP A 277 -1.60 -19.47 5.57
CA TRP A 277 -0.40 -20.28 5.82
C TRP A 277 0.62 -20.08 4.72
N GLU A 278 0.16 -20.07 3.47
CA GLU A 278 1.03 -19.83 2.33
C GLU A 278 1.64 -18.42 2.36
N LEU A 279 0.90 -17.40 2.82
CA LEU A 279 1.48 -16.07 3.09
C LEU A 279 2.68 -16.16 4.04
N SER A 280 2.55 -16.94 5.13
CA SER A 280 3.67 -17.15 6.08
C SER A 280 4.85 -17.87 5.44
N ASP A 281 4.60 -18.84 4.59
CA ASP A 281 5.66 -19.62 3.94
C ASP A 281 6.34 -18.83 2.83
N MET A 282 5.58 -18.08 2.04
CA MET A 282 6.10 -17.17 1.02
C MET A 282 6.97 -16.05 1.63
N MET A 283 6.61 -15.51 2.79
CA MET A 283 7.46 -14.54 3.48
C MET A 283 8.79 -15.16 3.95
N LYS A 284 8.78 -16.40 4.40
CA LYS A 284 10.04 -17.12 4.74
C LYS A 284 10.88 -17.38 3.50
N PHE A 285 10.23 -17.79 2.41
CA PHE A 285 10.88 -17.96 1.11
C PHE A 285 11.50 -16.65 0.64
N ALA A 286 10.75 -15.53 0.69
CA ALA A 286 11.23 -14.22 0.29
C ALA A 286 12.47 -13.76 1.06
N VAL A 287 12.54 -14.02 2.38
CA VAL A 287 13.73 -13.69 3.20
C VAL A 287 14.95 -14.55 2.84
N ALA A 288 14.76 -15.74 2.29
CA ALA A 288 15.83 -16.64 1.86
C ALA A 288 16.18 -16.51 0.37
N TYR A 289 15.37 -15.79 -0.40
CA TYR A 289 15.53 -15.59 -1.83
C TYR A 289 16.64 -14.55 -2.09
N ASP A 290 17.38 -14.74 -3.18
CA ASP A 290 18.45 -13.81 -3.60
C ASP A 290 18.03 -13.04 -4.87
N GLY A 291 17.42 -11.88 -4.66
CA GLY A 291 16.91 -11.02 -5.72
C GLY A 291 15.65 -10.23 -5.31
N PRO A 292 15.16 -9.35 -6.19
CA PRO A 292 13.95 -8.58 -5.94
C PRO A 292 12.70 -9.46 -6.01
N ILE A 293 11.84 -9.31 -4.99
CA ILE A 293 10.65 -10.15 -4.88
C ILE A 293 9.46 -9.37 -4.32
N ALA A 294 8.33 -9.49 -5.00
CA ALA A 294 7.05 -8.92 -4.62
C ALA A 294 6.10 -10.02 -4.12
N LEU A 295 5.51 -9.80 -2.96
CA LEU A 295 4.50 -10.67 -2.39
C LEU A 295 3.20 -9.89 -2.22
N ARG A 296 2.21 -10.18 -3.06
CA ARG A 296 0.91 -9.48 -3.09
C ARG A 296 -0.18 -10.26 -2.37
N TYR A 297 -0.93 -9.61 -1.49
CA TYR A 297 -2.03 -10.21 -0.75
C TYR A 297 -3.19 -9.24 -0.55
N PRO A 298 -4.46 -9.73 -0.47
CA PRO A 298 -5.63 -8.88 -0.46
C PRO A 298 -5.90 -8.24 0.91
N ARG A 299 -6.75 -7.22 0.91
CA ARG A 299 -7.40 -6.70 2.13
C ARG A 299 -8.41 -7.70 2.68
N GLY A 300 -8.61 -7.70 3.99
CA GLY A 300 -9.70 -8.40 4.65
C GLY A 300 -9.33 -9.76 5.23
N THR A 301 -10.35 -10.55 5.52
CA THR A 301 -10.21 -11.82 6.23
C THR A 301 -9.35 -12.80 5.45
N ALA A 302 -8.30 -13.30 6.09
CA ALA A 302 -7.42 -14.28 5.49
C ALA A 302 -8.15 -15.62 5.30
N TYR A 303 -8.08 -16.15 4.07
CA TYR A 303 -8.66 -17.45 3.76
C TYR A 303 -8.00 -18.55 4.60
N ASP A 304 -8.81 -19.38 5.24
CA ASP A 304 -8.39 -20.46 6.13
C ASP A 304 -8.75 -21.87 5.62
N GLY A 305 -9.13 -21.98 4.33
CA GLY A 305 -9.26 -23.26 3.64
C GLY A 305 -7.94 -23.78 3.09
N LEU A 306 -7.97 -25.02 2.60
CA LEU A 306 -6.83 -25.71 1.97
C LEU A 306 -5.57 -25.80 2.88
N LYS A 307 -5.77 -25.97 4.18
CA LYS A 307 -4.70 -26.03 5.16
C LYS A 307 -3.78 -27.25 4.93
N GLU A 308 -4.33 -28.34 4.50
CA GLU A 308 -3.70 -29.65 4.31
C GLU A 308 -2.85 -29.67 3.02
N ILE A 309 -3.15 -28.80 2.06
CA ILE A 309 -2.43 -28.66 0.80
C ILE A 309 -1.37 -27.58 1.00
N ARG A 310 -0.15 -28.00 1.32
CA ARG A 310 0.94 -27.13 1.74
C ARG A 310 2.30 -27.70 1.36
N GLN A 311 2.56 -27.71 0.06
CA GLN A 311 3.89 -28.09 -0.45
C GLN A 311 4.91 -26.97 -0.21
N PRO A 312 6.21 -27.27 -0.08
CA PRO A 312 7.26 -26.24 -0.03
C PRO A 312 7.14 -25.24 -1.17
N ILE A 313 7.54 -23.99 -0.88
CA ILE A 313 7.59 -22.95 -1.91
C ILE A 313 8.90 -23.10 -2.67
N GLU A 314 8.81 -23.34 -3.96
CA GLU A 314 9.94 -23.41 -4.89
C GLU A 314 9.71 -22.38 -6.01
N LEU A 315 10.80 -21.74 -6.46
CA LEU A 315 10.72 -20.68 -7.48
C LEU A 315 10.07 -21.22 -8.77
N ALA A 316 9.09 -20.48 -9.28
CA ALA A 316 8.36 -20.81 -10.50
C ALA A 316 7.64 -22.17 -10.46
N LYS A 317 7.33 -22.71 -9.27
CA LYS A 317 6.56 -23.94 -9.12
C LYS A 317 5.17 -23.68 -8.58
N SER A 318 4.19 -24.19 -9.34
CA SER A 318 2.79 -24.22 -8.96
C SER A 318 2.50 -25.38 -7.99
N GLU A 319 1.30 -25.43 -7.44
CA GLU A 319 0.87 -26.50 -6.53
C GLU A 319 -0.44 -27.10 -7.02
N LEU A 320 -0.43 -28.41 -7.26
CA LEU A 320 -1.65 -29.14 -7.58
C LEU A 320 -2.53 -29.23 -6.35
N ILE A 321 -3.75 -28.65 -6.44
CA ILE A 321 -4.77 -28.73 -5.37
C ILE A 321 -5.65 -29.94 -5.59
N ARG A 322 -6.01 -30.17 -6.83
CA ARG A 322 -6.92 -31.27 -7.23
C ARG A 322 -6.60 -31.72 -8.65
N LYS A 323 -6.58 -33.02 -8.86
CA LYS A 323 -6.50 -33.61 -10.20
C LYS A 323 -7.91 -33.84 -10.77
N GLY A 324 -8.10 -33.51 -12.01
CA GLY A 324 -9.27 -33.74 -12.83
C GLY A 324 -8.85 -33.99 -14.28
N SER A 325 -9.81 -33.92 -15.19
CA SER A 325 -9.60 -33.99 -16.62
C SER A 325 -10.42 -32.88 -17.31
N THR A 326 -10.49 -32.82 -18.62
CA THR A 326 -11.29 -31.87 -19.39
C THR A 326 -10.80 -30.43 -19.34
N VAL A 327 -10.80 -29.77 -18.19
CA VAL A 327 -10.37 -28.38 -17.99
C VAL A 327 -9.35 -28.26 -16.87
N ALA A 328 -8.29 -27.48 -17.09
CA ALA A 328 -7.34 -27.09 -16.04
C ALA A 328 -7.60 -25.64 -15.61
N ILE A 329 -7.77 -25.40 -14.32
CA ILE A 329 -7.91 -24.06 -13.74
C ILE A 329 -6.64 -23.72 -12.98
N MET A 330 -5.91 -22.70 -13.44
CA MET A 330 -4.71 -22.17 -12.79
C MET A 330 -5.04 -20.82 -12.16
N ALA A 331 -5.27 -20.82 -10.85
CA ALA A 331 -5.71 -19.64 -10.10
C ALA A 331 -4.56 -19.02 -9.29
N LEU A 332 -4.50 -17.69 -9.26
CA LEU A 332 -3.46 -16.94 -8.57
C LEU A 332 -4.01 -16.27 -7.29
N GLY A 333 -3.35 -16.49 -6.17
CA GLY A 333 -3.59 -15.79 -4.92
C GLY A 333 -5.03 -15.93 -4.40
N SER A 334 -5.73 -14.81 -4.18
CA SER A 334 -7.11 -14.75 -3.67
C SER A 334 -8.11 -15.51 -4.56
N MET A 335 -7.84 -15.61 -5.87
CA MET A 335 -8.73 -16.31 -6.81
C MET A 335 -8.74 -17.82 -6.63
N VAL A 336 -7.80 -18.40 -5.90
CA VAL A 336 -7.84 -19.84 -5.57
C VAL A 336 -9.08 -20.19 -4.76
N LYS A 337 -9.51 -19.32 -3.83
CA LYS A 337 -10.77 -19.51 -3.11
C LYS A 337 -11.97 -19.54 -4.06
N THR A 338 -12.06 -18.60 -4.98
CA THR A 338 -13.11 -18.54 -6.00
C THR A 338 -13.06 -19.78 -6.91
N ALA A 339 -11.86 -20.21 -7.32
CA ALA A 339 -11.67 -21.38 -8.16
C ALA A 339 -12.12 -22.70 -7.49
N VAL A 340 -11.98 -22.83 -6.16
CA VAL A 340 -12.56 -23.97 -5.42
C VAL A 340 -14.07 -24.03 -5.58
N ASP A 341 -14.75 -22.89 -5.55
CA ASP A 341 -16.20 -22.84 -5.72
C ASP A 341 -16.59 -23.06 -7.19
N VAL A 342 -15.80 -22.56 -8.16
CA VAL A 342 -15.98 -22.88 -9.59
C VAL A 342 -15.90 -24.39 -9.85
N VAL A 343 -14.90 -25.07 -9.28
CA VAL A 343 -14.76 -26.54 -9.43
C VAL A 343 -15.98 -27.27 -8.94
N LYS A 344 -16.58 -26.88 -7.80
CA LYS A 344 -17.82 -27.52 -7.30
C LYS A 344 -19.00 -27.31 -8.24
N LEU A 345 -19.12 -26.12 -8.85
CA LEU A 345 -20.17 -25.81 -9.81
C LEU A 345 -19.99 -26.65 -11.10
N LEU A 346 -18.78 -26.80 -11.61
CA LEU A 346 -18.46 -27.64 -12.76
C LEU A 346 -18.74 -29.12 -12.49
N GLU A 347 -18.44 -29.60 -11.28
CA GLU A 347 -18.77 -30.97 -10.87
C GLU A 347 -20.27 -31.26 -10.88
N ALA A 348 -21.08 -30.29 -10.45
CA ALA A 348 -22.53 -30.42 -10.50
C ALA A 348 -23.08 -30.59 -11.94
N GLU A 349 -22.32 -30.08 -12.92
CA GLU A 349 -22.58 -30.23 -14.36
C GLU A 349 -21.85 -31.45 -15.00
N GLY A 350 -21.21 -32.30 -14.19
CA GLY A 350 -20.50 -33.47 -14.65
C GLY A 350 -19.11 -33.19 -15.28
N ILE A 351 -18.59 -31.98 -15.14
CA ILE A 351 -17.30 -31.57 -15.69
C ILE A 351 -16.20 -31.77 -14.63
N SER A 352 -15.20 -32.61 -14.97
CA SER A 352 -14.04 -32.84 -14.11
C SER A 352 -12.96 -31.79 -14.35
N ALA A 353 -12.62 -31.00 -13.33
CA ALA A 353 -11.63 -29.95 -13.43
C ALA A 353 -10.39 -30.20 -12.57
N THR A 354 -9.21 -30.01 -13.15
CA THR A 354 -7.95 -29.88 -12.42
C THR A 354 -7.87 -28.48 -11.82
N LEU A 355 -7.48 -28.37 -10.55
CA LEU A 355 -7.24 -27.09 -9.89
C LEU A 355 -5.78 -26.96 -9.47
N ILE A 356 -5.14 -25.88 -9.93
CA ILE A 356 -3.74 -25.56 -9.71
C ILE A 356 -3.65 -24.18 -9.03
N ASN A 357 -2.93 -24.10 -7.94
CA ASN A 357 -2.51 -22.82 -7.35
C ASN A 357 -1.24 -22.35 -8.06
N ALA A 358 -1.33 -21.28 -8.83
CA ALA A 358 -0.24 -20.74 -9.61
C ALA A 358 0.96 -20.28 -8.78
N ARG A 359 0.72 -19.76 -7.57
CA ARG A 359 1.70 -19.21 -6.62
C ARG A 359 2.48 -18.02 -7.14
N PHE A 360 3.02 -18.10 -8.35
CA PHE A 360 3.84 -17.09 -9.00
C PHE A 360 3.12 -16.53 -10.22
N ALA A 361 2.99 -15.21 -10.27
CA ALA A 361 2.59 -14.53 -11.49
C ALA A 361 3.78 -14.40 -12.44
N MET A 362 5.00 -14.17 -11.89
CA MET A 362 6.23 -14.06 -12.64
C MET A 362 7.43 -14.52 -11.76
N PRO A 363 8.29 -15.42 -12.23
CA PRO A 363 8.05 -16.32 -13.34
C PRO A 363 6.99 -17.37 -13.00
N PHE A 364 6.09 -17.70 -13.91
CA PHE A 364 5.09 -18.76 -13.72
C PHE A 364 5.63 -20.14 -14.07
N ASP A 365 4.92 -21.19 -13.66
CA ASP A 365 5.31 -22.60 -13.87
C ASP A 365 5.07 -23.04 -15.32
N LYS A 366 6.08 -22.85 -16.17
CA LYS A 366 6.06 -23.21 -17.58
C LYS A 366 5.99 -24.73 -17.80
N GLU A 367 6.59 -25.50 -16.90
CA GLU A 367 6.62 -26.97 -17.04
C GLU A 367 5.23 -27.56 -16.76
N ALA A 368 4.57 -27.09 -15.70
CA ALA A 368 3.19 -27.51 -15.44
C ALA A 368 2.27 -27.22 -16.63
N ILE A 369 2.41 -26.07 -17.29
CA ILE A 369 1.59 -25.72 -18.48
C ILE A 369 1.88 -26.65 -19.64
N LYS A 370 3.13 -27.06 -19.90
CA LYS A 370 3.49 -27.97 -20.97
C LYS A 370 2.89 -29.36 -20.80
N GLU A 371 2.67 -29.81 -19.58
CA GLU A 371 2.14 -31.14 -19.28
C GLU A 371 0.60 -31.21 -19.42
N LEU A 372 -0.10 -30.06 -19.38
CA LEU A 372 -1.57 -30.00 -19.39
C LEU A 372 -2.21 -30.60 -20.66
N PRO A 373 -1.67 -30.44 -21.89
CA PRO A 373 -2.32 -30.96 -23.10
C PRO A 373 -2.53 -32.47 -23.11
N ALA A 374 -1.81 -33.20 -22.26
CA ALA A 374 -1.97 -34.66 -22.15
C ALA A 374 -3.36 -35.08 -21.63
N GLU A 375 -4.00 -34.26 -20.83
CA GLU A 375 -5.28 -34.57 -20.17
C GLU A 375 -6.34 -33.45 -20.33
N HIS A 376 -5.94 -32.28 -20.87
CA HIS A 376 -6.81 -31.08 -20.93
C HIS A 376 -6.76 -30.42 -22.30
N SER A 377 -7.89 -29.89 -22.75
CA SER A 377 -8.01 -29.06 -23.96
C SER A 377 -8.12 -27.56 -23.66
N LEU A 378 -8.59 -27.22 -22.46
CA LEU A 378 -8.82 -25.85 -22.02
C LEU A 378 -8.02 -25.55 -20.73
N LEU A 379 -7.24 -24.46 -20.75
CA LEU A 379 -6.63 -23.87 -19.57
C LEU A 379 -7.37 -22.57 -19.20
N VAL A 380 -7.82 -22.47 -17.97
CA VAL A 380 -8.45 -21.26 -17.42
C VAL A 380 -7.48 -20.61 -16.45
N THR A 381 -7.05 -19.38 -16.72
CA THR A 381 -6.27 -18.60 -15.76
C THR A 381 -7.19 -17.69 -14.96
N MET A 382 -6.95 -17.54 -13.64
CA MET A 382 -7.78 -16.70 -12.78
C MET A 382 -6.92 -15.76 -11.93
N GLU A 383 -7.15 -14.46 -12.05
CA GLU A 383 -6.43 -13.42 -11.30
C GLU A 383 -7.32 -12.23 -10.90
N GLU A 384 -6.95 -11.52 -9.83
CA GLU A 384 -7.52 -10.22 -9.45
C GLU A 384 -6.57 -9.10 -9.86
N ASN A 385 -6.37 -8.94 -11.16
CA ASN A 385 -5.62 -7.89 -11.84
C ASN A 385 -6.33 -7.56 -13.14
N VAL A 386 -6.10 -6.38 -13.71
CA VAL A 386 -6.58 -6.07 -15.07
C VAL A 386 -6.00 -7.04 -16.08
N GLN A 387 -6.71 -7.23 -17.20
CA GLN A 387 -6.30 -8.21 -18.22
C GLN A 387 -4.96 -7.84 -18.86
N SER A 388 -4.80 -6.58 -19.25
CA SER A 388 -3.58 -6.10 -19.93
C SER A 388 -2.35 -6.20 -19.02
N GLY A 389 -1.32 -6.91 -19.46
CA GLY A 389 -0.10 -7.19 -18.72
C GLY A 389 -0.31 -8.12 -17.52
N GLY A 390 -1.47 -8.75 -17.38
CA GLY A 390 -1.80 -9.67 -16.31
C GLY A 390 -1.18 -11.07 -16.49
N PHE A 391 -1.34 -11.90 -15.46
CA PHE A 391 -0.86 -13.28 -15.43
C PHE A 391 -1.45 -14.10 -16.59
N GLY A 392 -2.77 -13.98 -16.83
CA GLY A 392 -3.45 -14.72 -17.89
C GLY A 392 -2.96 -14.36 -19.30
N GLU A 393 -2.63 -13.09 -19.55
CA GLU A 393 -2.09 -12.64 -20.82
C GLU A 393 -0.70 -13.25 -21.07
N HIS A 394 0.19 -13.23 -20.07
CA HIS A 394 1.53 -13.85 -20.17
C HIS A 394 1.46 -15.35 -20.40
N VAL A 395 0.53 -16.05 -19.73
CA VAL A 395 0.30 -17.48 -19.95
C VAL A 395 -0.22 -17.73 -21.37
N THR A 396 -1.16 -16.92 -21.85
CA THR A 396 -1.72 -17.02 -23.20
C THR A 396 -0.65 -16.82 -24.27
N GLU A 397 0.19 -15.80 -24.12
CA GLU A 397 1.32 -15.54 -25.01
C GLU A 397 2.30 -16.72 -25.02
N TYR A 398 2.63 -17.24 -23.82
CA TYR A 398 3.52 -18.40 -23.70
C TYR A 398 2.97 -19.64 -24.41
N VAL A 399 1.70 -19.98 -24.21
CA VAL A 399 1.03 -21.10 -24.86
C VAL A 399 1.09 -20.98 -26.40
N LYS A 400 0.73 -19.81 -26.93
CA LYS A 400 0.73 -19.52 -28.37
C LYS A 400 2.13 -19.55 -28.95
N THR A 401 3.10 -18.88 -28.35
CA THR A 401 4.46 -18.75 -28.83
C THR A 401 5.18 -20.12 -28.87
N ASN A 402 4.85 -21.01 -27.93
CA ASN A 402 5.47 -22.35 -27.87
C ASN A 402 4.66 -23.44 -28.59
N GLY A 403 3.56 -23.11 -29.29
CA GLY A 403 2.73 -24.04 -30.00
C GLY A 403 2.09 -25.13 -29.13
N ILE A 404 1.78 -24.80 -27.88
CA ILE A 404 1.16 -25.74 -26.96
C ILE A 404 -0.33 -25.88 -27.32
N ALA A 405 -0.78 -27.13 -27.50
CA ALA A 405 -2.14 -27.45 -27.96
C ALA A 405 -3.16 -27.29 -26.81
N LEU A 406 -3.35 -26.06 -26.35
CA LEU A 406 -4.32 -25.66 -25.33
C LEU A 406 -5.05 -24.41 -25.77
N GLU A 407 -6.36 -24.39 -25.60
CA GLU A 407 -7.11 -23.14 -25.57
C GLU A 407 -6.93 -22.47 -24.21
N VAL A 408 -6.89 -21.14 -24.18
CA VAL A 408 -6.73 -20.38 -22.93
C VAL A 408 -7.89 -19.42 -22.75
N LEU A 409 -8.62 -19.60 -21.65
CA LEU A 409 -9.65 -18.69 -21.17
C LEU A 409 -9.09 -17.84 -20.03
N THR A 410 -8.89 -16.56 -20.28
CA THR A 410 -8.44 -15.63 -19.24
C THR A 410 -9.62 -15.09 -18.43
N VAL A 411 -9.55 -15.24 -17.10
CA VAL A 411 -10.44 -14.65 -16.12
C VAL A 411 -9.64 -13.61 -15.34
N ALA A 412 -9.79 -12.36 -15.74
CA ALA A 412 -9.15 -11.18 -15.17
C ALA A 412 -10.17 -10.05 -15.05
N LEU A 413 -9.83 -8.98 -14.37
CA LEU A 413 -10.62 -7.76 -14.33
C LEU A 413 -10.52 -7.03 -15.68
N PRO A 414 -11.58 -6.36 -16.13
CA PRO A 414 -11.52 -5.54 -17.34
C PRO A 414 -10.54 -4.36 -17.16
N ASP A 415 -10.02 -3.85 -18.27
CA ASP A 415 -9.10 -2.70 -18.30
C ASP A 415 -9.88 -1.39 -18.04
N CYS A 416 -10.41 -1.25 -16.84
CA CYS A 416 -11.16 -0.08 -16.40
C CYS A 416 -10.90 0.25 -14.94
N TYR A 417 -11.25 1.47 -14.53
CA TYR A 417 -11.31 1.83 -13.11
C TYR A 417 -12.56 1.21 -12.48
N VAL A 418 -12.38 0.60 -11.30
CA VAL A 418 -13.45 -0.05 -10.57
C VAL A 418 -13.90 0.85 -9.42
N GLU A 419 -15.17 1.22 -9.40
CA GLU A 419 -15.78 2.04 -8.37
C GLU A 419 -15.73 1.38 -6.98
N HIS A 420 -16.12 2.12 -5.95
CA HIS A 420 -16.27 1.60 -4.60
C HIS A 420 -17.50 0.68 -4.49
N GLY A 421 -17.38 -0.37 -3.67
CA GLY A 421 -18.48 -1.29 -3.43
C GLY A 421 -18.11 -2.43 -2.49
N ASN A 422 -19.07 -3.32 -2.26
CA ASN A 422 -18.77 -4.60 -1.61
C ASN A 422 -18.00 -5.50 -2.58
N VAL A 423 -16.89 -6.11 -2.14
CA VAL A 423 -16.03 -6.92 -3.01
C VAL A 423 -16.79 -8.07 -3.70
N GLU A 424 -17.71 -8.74 -3.00
CA GLU A 424 -18.49 -9.84 -3.60
C GLU A 424 -19.50 -9.31 -4.66
N VAL A 425 -20.03 -8.10 -4.48
CA VAL A 425 -20.87 -7.42 -5.49
C VAL A 425 -20.04 -7.03 -6.70
N LEU A 426 -18.89 -6.39 -6.47
CA LEU A 426 -17.96 -6.00 -7.55
C LEU A 426 -17.51 -7.21 -8.37
N LYS A 427 -17.20 -8.35 -7.73
CA LYS A 427 -16.85 -9.59 -8.45
C LYS A 427 -17.96 -10.07 -9.37
N LYS A 428 -19.22 -9.96 -8.95
CA LYS A 428 -20.40 -10.32 -9.79
C LYS A 428 -20.56 -9.36 -10.97
N GLU A 429 -20.46 -8.05 -10.72
CA GLU A 429 -20.56 -7.02 -11.76
C GLU A 429 -19.44 -7.15 -12.80
N LEU A 430 -18.25 -7.54 -12.37
CA LEU A 430 -17.07 -7.73 -13.21
C LEU A 430 -16.94 -9.15 -13.78
N HIS A 431 -17.93 -10.03 -13.51
CA HIS A 431 -17.99 -11.40 -14.01
C HIS A 431 -16.77 -12.28 -13.67
N VAL A 432 -16.17 -12.05 -12.48
CA VAL A 432 -15.07 -12.85 -11.93
C VAL A 432 -15.46 -13.64 -10.68
N ASP A 433 -16.74 -13.66 -10.33
CA ASP A 433 -17.33 -14.54 -9.32
C ASP A 433 -17.44 -15.99 -9.82
N ALA A 434 -17.69 -16.94 -8.89
CA ALA A 434 -17.67 -18.35 -9.22
C ALA A 434 -18.75 -18.75 -10.23
N GLU A 435 -19.95 -18.19 -10.13
CA GLU A 435 -21.08 -18.53 -11.03
C GLU A 435 -20.81 -18.03 -12.46
N SER A 436 -20.35 -16.79 -12.59
CA SER A 436 -20.03 -16.20 -13.89
C SER A 436 -18.87 -16.94 -14.57
N VAL A 437 -17.83 -17.29 -13.80
CA VAL A 437 -16.68 -18.04 -14.32
C VAL A 437 -17.07 -19.46 -14.75
N ALA A 438 -17.86 -20.18 -13.95
CA ALA A 438 -18.32 -21.51 -14.30
C ALA A 438 -19.13 -21.51 -15.64
N LYS A 439 -20.04 -20.53 -15.81
CA LYS A 439 -20.79 -20.36 -17.07
C LYS A 439 -19.88 -20.10 -18.27
N ARG A 440 -18.86 -19.26 -18.11
CA ARG A 440 -17.86 -18.98 -19.17
C ARG A 440 -17.07 -20.23 -19.55
N ILE A 441 -16.69 -21.05 -18.57
CA ILE A 441 -15.99 -22.32 -18.80
C ILE A 441 -16.87 -23.30 -19.57
N ILE A 442 -18.14 -23.49 -19.13
CA ILE A 442 -19.10 -24.39 -19.79
C ILE A 442 -19.34 -23.96 -21.24
N ALA A 443 -19.39 -22.66 -21.50
CA ALA A 443 -19.59 -22.14 -22.85
C ALA A 443 -18.34 -22.28 -23.76
N ALA A 444 -17.17 -22.48 -23.18
CA ALA A 444 -15.90 -22.65 -23.90
C ALA A 444 -15.53 -24.13 -24.12
N LEU A 445 -16.20 -25.07 -23.48
CA LEU A 445 -16.06 -26.53 -23.68
C LEU A 445 -17.00 -27.03 -24.76
#